data_12f70ee891c5c4c9b61e0e630008e5c7
#
_entry.id   12f70ee891c5c4c9b61e0e630008e5c7
#
_cell.length_a   1.000
_cell.length_b   1.000
_cell.length_c   1.000
_cell.angle_alpha   90.00
_cell.angle_beta   90.00
_cell.angle_gamma   90.00
#
_symmetry.space_group_name_H-M   'P 1'
#
loop_
_entity.id
_entity.type
_entity.pdbx_description
1 polymer ?
#
loop_
_entity_poly.entity_id
_entity_poly.type
_entity_poly.pdbx_seq_one_letter_code
_entity_poly.pdbx_strand_id
1 'polypeptide(L)'
;MVAPGSGFIWETWETTLVGTNWEASNGAKFNLNTNGLRPDGWTSGDAAGLPMFSALVRYDEVERGMVEHACRIVVKRSRYSLYTYPATHFAAPSGNTSTNLPQMGQRLRLKAGFAIPTGWTTEEKAVLLGLKKYGALVADNGNYFSISVTPDDRWPSHCFDHLTSISATNFEVLQSTGPNGGPRSPGAPVANAGPDQSVTFGLQASLSGFVSFSNTPPVISWKKYSGPGTVTFGNAAQTNTMATFSTPGVYTLELSADDGIHTAAYDALVITVSNAISLSVVRAGTNANLSWTGGIPPFVVQQTVTSPTGPWSDALTTSLQNASVPMTNTGGYFRIKGQ
;
A
#
# COMPACT_ATOMS: atom_id res chain seq x y z
N MET A 1 10.88 1.55 12.98
CA MET A 1 11.91 1.17 11.97
C MET A 1 11.20 0.49 10.81
N VAL A 2 11.44 0.92 9.59
CA VAL A 2 10.91 0.28 8.37
C VAL A 2 12.07 -0.42 7.68
N ALA A 3 11.88 -1.68 7.31
CA ALA A 3 12.86 -2.47 6.54
C ALA A 3 12.21 -2.99 5.25
N PRO A 4 12.16 -2.17 4.20
CA PRO A 4 11.45 -2.52 2.96
C PRO A 4 11.92 -3.82 2.33
N GLY A 5 13.24 -4.07 2.34
CA GLY A 5 13.81 -5.31 1.79
C GLY A 5 13.41 -6.59 2.52
N SER A 6 12.97 -6.49 3.79
CA SER A 6 12.45 -7.63 4.56
C SER A 6 10.92 -7.71 4.56
N GLY A 7 10.23 -6.68 4.06
CA GLY A 7 8.78 -6.59 4.09
C GLY A 7 8.19 -6.40 5.49
N PHE A 8 8.96 -5.86 6.44
CA PHE A 8 8.49 -5.68 7.81
C PHE A 8 8.70 -4.26 8.33
N ILE A 9 7.83 -3.89 9.28
CA ILE A 9 7.98 -2.70 10.12
C ILE A 9 8.00 -3.11 11.59
N TRP A 10 8.88 -2.47 12.37
CA TRP A 10 8.93 -2.59 13.83
C TRP A 10 8.61 -1.23 14.43
N GLU A 11 7.71 -1.20 15.35
CA GLU A 11 7.28 -0.03 16.10
C GLU A 11 7.46 -0.29 17.58
N THR A 12 7.88 0.73 18.32
CA THR A 12 8.14 0.63 19.75
C THR A 12 7.52 1.83 20.47
N TRP A 13 7.19 1.62 21.74
CA TRP A 13 6.66 2.65 22.63
C TRP A 13 7.55 2.80 23.87
N GLU A 14 7.73 4.04 24.34
CA GLU A 14 8.66 4.38 25.43
C GLU A 14 10.06 3.80 25.22
N THR A 15 10.67 4.18 24.13
CA THR A 15 11.99 3.66 23.73
C THR A 15 13.10 4.55 24.28
N THR A 16 14.03 3.95 25.01
CA THR A 16 15.20 4.59 25.61
C THR A 16 16.50 3.92 25.19
N LEU A 17 17.55 4.70 25.05
CA LEU A 17 18.91 4.17 24.83
C LEU A 17 19.56 3.95 26.20
N VAL A 18 19.88 2.69 26.53
CA VAL A 18 20.56 2.29 27.75
C VAL A 18 21.93 1.70 27.40
N GLY A 19 22.98 2.48 27.61
CA GLY A 19 24.31 2.12 27.12
C GLY A 19 24.34 2.07 25.59
N THR A 20 24.53 0.88 25.01
CA THR A 20 24.51 0.62 23.57
C THR A 20 23.24 -0.07 23.08
N ASN A 21 22.30 -0.36 23.99
CA ASN A 21 21.08 -1.09 23.70
C ASN A 21 19.86 -0.18 23.71
N TRP A 22 18.92 -0.43 22.82
CA TRP A 22 17.60 0.18 22.86
C TRP A 22 16.64 -0.69 23.64
N GLU A 23 15.99 -0.10 24.62
CA GLU A 23 14.95 -0.73 25.44
C GLU A 23 13.61 -0.04 25.19
N ALA A 24 12.53 -0.79 25.19
CA ALA A 24 11.19 -0.26 24.98
C ALA A 24 10.18 -0.96 25.91
N SER A 25 9.19 -0.22 26.40
CA SER A 25 8.11 -0.78 27.23
C SER A 25 7.22 -1.73 26.43
N ASN A 26 7.06 -1.48 25.13
CA ASN A 26 6.31 -2.32 24.22
C ASN A 26 6.85 -2.23 22.79
N GLY A 27 6.62 -3.29 22.00
CA GLY A 27 7.00 -3.33 20.60
C GLY A 27 6.07 -4.20 19.77
N ALA A 28 5.95 -3.85 18.50
CA ALA A 28 5.17 -4.58 17.53
C ALA A 28 5.95 -4.76 16.22
N LYS A 29 5.74 -5.90 15.58
CA LYS A 29 6.22 -6.19 14.24
C LYS A 29 5.03 -6.42 13.33
N PHE A 30 4.99 -5.73 12.19
CA PHE A 30 3.95 -5.91 11.17
C PHE A 30 4.57 -6.33 9.85
N ASN A 31 3.86 -7.20 9.14
CA ASN A 31 4.22 -7.60 7.79
C ASN A 31 3.58 -6.61 6.80
N LEU A 32 4.41 -5.96 5.98
CA LEU A 32 3.95 -4.98 4.98
C LEU A 32 3.27 -5.62 3.76
N ASN A 33 3.41 -6.93 3.59
CA ASN A 33 2.84 -7.66 2.46
C ASN A 33 1.50 -8.33 2.79
N THR A 34 0.95 -8.10 3.99
CA THR A 34 -0.31 -8.71 4.43
C THR A 34 -1.13 -7.72 5.27
N ASN A 35 -2.44 -7.93 5.31
CA ASN A 35 -3.35 -7.21 6.22
C ASN A 35 -3.45 -7.92 7.58
N GLY A 36 -2.40 -8.59 8.03
CA GLY A 36 -2.38 -9.32 9.29
C GLY A 36 -2.49 -8.37 10.48
N LEU A 37 -3.39 -8.69 11.39
CA LEU A 37 -3.56 -7.97 12.66
C LEU A 37 -2.59 -8.50 13.71
N ARG A 38 -2.43 -7.73 14.79
CA ARG A 38 -1.84 -8.23 16.04
C ARG A 38 -2.73 -9.35 16.60
N PRO A 39 -2.21 -10.24 17.44
CA PRO A 39 -3.05 -11.14 18.22
C PRO A 39 -4.09 -10.36 19.02
N ASP A 40 -5.28 -10.92 19.17
CA ASP A 40 -6.38 -10.32 19.93
C ASP A 40 -5.96 -10.03 21.38
N GLY A 41 -6.31 -8.85 21.87
CA GLY A 41 -5.88 -8.35 23.17
C GLY A 41 -4.46 -7.76 23.22
N TRP A 42 -3.72 -7.73 22.09
CA TRP A 42 -2.36 -7.18 22.06
C TRP A 42 -2.35 -5.73 21.54
N THR A 43 -1.64 -4.87 22.27
CA THR A 43 -1.33 -3.50 21.84
C THR A 43 -0.17 -3.47 20.84
N SER A 44 0.15 -2.30 20.32
CA SER A 44 1.33 -2.02 19.46
C SER A 44 2.08 -0.81 20.00
N GLY A 45 2.75 -0.05 19.13
CA GLY A 45 3.14 1.33 19.42
C GLY A 45 1.94 2.26 19.60
N ASP A 46 0.77 1.86 19.10
CA ASP A 46 -0.54 2.48 19.28
C ASP A 46 -1.41 1.71 20.27
N ALA A 47 -2.20 2.40 21.08
CA ALA A 47 -3.07 1.78 22.08
C ALA A 47 -4.09 0.80 21.48
N ALA A 48 -4.53 1.04 20.26
CA ALA A 48 -5.47 0.18 19.54
C ALA A 48 -4.86 -1.11 18.97
N GLY A 49 -3.53 -1.30 19.05
CA GLY A 49 -2.85 -2.41 18.40
C GLY A 49 -2.65 -2.25 16.90
N LEU A 50 -2.86 -1.05 16.37
CA LEU A 50 -2.71 -0.72 14.95
C LEU A 50 -1.26 -0.37 14.60
N PRO A 51 -0.82 -0.53 13.34
CA PRO A 51 0.46 0.00 12.89
C PRO A 51 0.40 1.53 12.77
N MET A 52 1.25 2.22 13.53
CA MET A 52 1.30 3.69 13.51
C MET A 52 1.75 4.21 12.14
N PHE A 53 2.86 3.67 11.62
CA PHE A 53 3.51 4.19 10.41
C PHE A 53 2.56 4.26 9.21
N SER A 54 1.74 3.24 9.01
CA SER A 54 0.81 3.18 7.87
C SER A 54 -0.31 4.23 7.94
N ALA A 55 -0.58 4.79 9.12
CA ALA A 55 -1.67 5.73 9.35
C ALA A 55 -1.20 7.18 9.64
N LEU A 56 0.13 7.44 9.58
CA LEU A 56 0.69 8.79 9.68
C LEU A 56 0.54 9.53 8.36
N VAL A 57 0.19 10.81 8.43
CA VAL A 57 0.22 11.72 7.28
C VAL A 57 1.67 11.95 6.86
N ARG A 58 1.99 11.78 5.58
CA ARG A 58 3.34 11.95 5.02
C ARG A 58 3.39 13.13 4.07
N TYR A 59 4.53 13.81 4.03
CA TYR A 59 4.73 14.95 3.16
C TYR A 59 4.48 14.61 1.68
N ASP A 60 5.03 13.50 1.22
CA ASP A 60 4.91 13.08 -0.19
C ASP A 60 3.47 12.79 -0.63
N GLU A 61 2.58 12.40 0.29
CA GLU A 61 1.15 12.23 0.01
C GLU A 61 0.47 13.58 -0.13
N VAL A 62 0.78 14.49 0.76
CA VAL A 62 0.25 15.86 0.75
C VAL A 62 0.70 16.60 -0.51
N GLU A 63 1.95 16.43 -0.92
CA GLU A 63 2.48 16.99 -2.17
C GLU A 63 1.71 16.47 -3.41
N ARG A 64 1.20 15.24 -3.37
CA ARG A 64 0.30 14.68 -4.40
C ARG A 64 -1.14 15.22 -4.32
N GLY A 65 -1.46 16.01 -3.31
CA GLY A 65 -2.74 16.70 -3.13
C GLY A 65 -3.79 15.97 -2.30
N MET A 66 -3.52 14.76 -1.79
CA MET A 66 -4.43 14.03 -0.91
C MET A 66 -3.68 12.97 -0.10
N VAL A 67 -4.04 12.82 1.19
CA VAL A 67 -3.65 11.66 2.01
C VAL A 67 -4.48 10.46 1.56
N GLU A 68 -3.82 9.45 1.01
CA GLU A 68 -4.47 8.33 0.31
C GLU A 68 -4.66 7.08 1.17
N HIS A 69 -4.82 7.24 2.48
CA HIS A 69 -5.14 6.18 3.45
C HIS A 69 -5.95 6.72 4.63
N ALA A 70 -6.48 5.83 5.45
CA ALA A 70 -7.09 6.22 6.72
C ALA A 70 -6.01 6.72 7.70
N CYS A 71 -6.22 7.90 8.27
CA CYS A 71 -5.32 8.43 9.30
C CYS A 71 -5.53 7.72 10.63
N ARG A 72 -4.54 7.76 11.51
CA ARG A 72 -4.76 7.54 12.93
C ARG A 72 -5.31 8.81 13.59
N ILE A 73 -6.23 8.63 14.52
CA ILE A 73 -6.78 9.75 15.30
C ILE A 73 -6.69 9.43 16.79
N VAL A 74 -6.25 10.43 17.54
CA VAL A 74 -6.21 10.41 19.00
C VAL A 74 -7.49 11.05 19.52
N VAL A 75 -8.13 10.42 20.48
CA VAL A 75 -9.35 10.94 21.14
C VAL A 75 -9.11 11.15 22.62
N LYS A 76 -9.80 12.12 23.22
CA LYS A 76 -9.62 12.40 24.66
C LYS A 76 -10.04 11.21 25.54
N ARG A 77 -11.07 10.48 25.13
CA ARG A 77 -11.61 9.33 25.87
C ARG A 77 -12.15 8.30 24.92
N SER A 78 -11.76 7.06 25.10
CA SER A 78 -12.34 5.89 24.41
C SER A 78 -13.10 4.99 25.39
N ARG A 79 -13.90 4.08 24.88
CA ARG A 79 -14.72 3.16 25.65
C ARG A 79 -13.87 2.04 26.28
N TYR A 80 -14.11 1.76 27.56
CA TYR A 80 -13.46 0.69 28.29
C TYR A 80 -13.90 -0.69 27.80
N SER A 81 -12.97 -1.63 27.77
CA SER A 81 -13.19 -3.05 27.47
C SER A 81 -13.78 -3.38 26.11
N LEU A 82 -13.81 -2.41 25.18
CA LEU A 82 -14.34 -2.62 23.83
C LEU A 82 -13.44 -2.00 22.77
N TYR A 83 -13.25 -2.74 21.72
CA TYR A 83 -12.63 -2.29 20.48
C TYR A 83 -13.36 -2.93 19.29
N THR A 84 -13.15 -2.40 18.12
CA THR A 84 -13.74 -2.89 16.87
C THR A 84 -12.66 -3.00 15.80
N TYR A 85 -12.88 -3.90 14.83
CA TYR A 85 -11.97 -4.05 13.69
C TYR A 85 -11.62 -2.69 13.06
N PRO A 86 -10.33 -2.42 12.75
CA PRO A 86 -9.18 -3.34 12.77
C PRO A 86 -8.37 -3.35 14.09
N ALA A 87 -8.83 -2.70 15.15
CA ALA A 87 -8.12 -2.73 16.44
C ALA A 87 -8.14 -4.13 17.06
N THR A 88 -7.11 -4.40 17.85
CA THR A 88 -6.96 -5.65 18.62
C THR A 88 -6.87 -5.42 20.11
N HIS A 89 -6.89 -4.15 20.55
CA HIS A 89 -6.74 -3.79 21.96
C HIS A 89 -7.52 -2.51 22.29
N PHE A 90 -7.85 -2.32 23.56
CA PHE A 90 -8.40 -1.09 24.12
C PHE A 90 -7.47 -0.52 25.19
N ALA A 91 -7.48 0.79 25.37
CA ALA A 91 -6.72 1.46 26.43
C ALA A 91 -7.56 2.58 27.01
N ALA A 92 -8.45 2.22 27.93
CA ALA A 92 -9.32 3.19 28.59
C ALA A 92 -9.49 2.82 30.07
N PRO A 93 -9.59 3.80 30.96
CA PRO A 93 -9.93 3.57 32.37
C PRO A 93 -11.29 2.88 32.52
N SER A 94 -11.43 2.01 33.54
CA SER A 94 -12.65 1.23 33.78
C SER A 94 -13.93 2.08 33.96
N GLY A 95 -13.81 3.36 34.32
CA GLY A 95 -14.94 4.26 34.39
C GLY A 95 -15.49 4.76 33.05
N ASN A 96 -14.82 4.49 31.93
CA ASN A 96 -15.25 4.92 30.59
C ASN A 96 -16.27 3.96 29.97
N THR A 97 -17.43 3.79 30.58
CA THR A 97 -18.46 2.81 30.18
C THR A 97 -19.55 3.38 29.27
N SER A 98 -19.60 4.70 29.05
CA SER A 98 -20.64 5.35 28.25
C SER A 98 -20.64 4.84 26.80
N THR A 99 -21.82 4.55 26.26
CA THR A 99 -22.03 4.16 24.87
C THR A 99 -21.75 5.28 23.88
N ASN A 100 -21.67 6.51 24.35
CA ASN A 100 -21.33 7.70 23.52
C ASN A 100 -19.80 7.87 23.32
N LEU A 101 -18.98 7.06 23.98
CA LEU A 101 -17.54 7.06 23.79
C LEU A 101 -17.16 6.19 22.60
N PRO A 102 -16.25 6.65 21.72
CA PRO A 102 -15.78 5.85 20.60
C PRO A 102 -14.97 4.65 21.11
N GLN A 103 -15.01 3.57 20.36
CA GLN A 103 -14.17 2.39 20.59
C GLN A 103 -12.84 2.55 19.84
N MET A 104 -11.77 1.91 20.33
CA MET A 104 -10.56 1.75 19.53
C MET A 104 -10.88 1.02 18.23
N GLY A 105 -10.25 1.42 17.13
CA GLY A 105 -10.53 0.89 15.79
C GLY A 105 -11.76 1.48 15.10
N GLN A 106 -12.61 2.26 15.81
CA GLN A 106 -13.76 2.88 15.20
C GLN A 106 -13.33 3.89 14.14
N ARG A 107 -13.90 3.80 12.94
CA ARG A 107 -13.58 4.70 11.83
C ARG A 107 -14.50 5.89 11.85
N LEU A 108 -13.91 7.09 11.85
CA LEU A 108 -14.58 8.36 11.69
C LEU A 108 -14.26 8.89 10.29
N ARG A 109 -15.23 9.52 9.62
CA ARG A 109 -15.05 10.13 8.30
C ARG A 109 -15.55 11.57 8.34
N LEU A 110 -14.82 12.49 7.74
CA LEU A 110 -15.31 13.83 7.53
C LEU A 110 -16.50 13.79 6.56
N LYS A 111 -17.62 14.38 6.96
CA LYS A 111 -18.87 14.33 6.18
C LYS A 111 -18.69 14.87 4.77
N ALA A 112 -19.32 14.22 3.80
CA ALA A 112 -19.24 14.61 2.39
C ALA A 112 -19.65 16.08 2.17
N GLY A 113 -20.66 16.55 2.89
CA GLY A 113 -21.15 17.94 2.81
C GLY A 113 -20.25 19.00 3.49
N PHE A 114 -19.16 18.61 4.16
CA PHE A 114 -18.21 19.59 4.71
C PHE A 114 -17.50 20.33 3.58
N ALA A 115 -17.72 21.65 3.47
CA ALA A 115 -17.03 22.48 2.48
C ALA A 115 -15.59 22.75 2.92
N ILE A 116 -14.60 22.30 2.15
CA ILE A 116 -13.20 22.61 2.40
C ILE A 116 -12.94 24.06 2.01
N PRO A 117 -12.50 24.94 2.95
CA PRO A 117 -12.32 26.35 2.64
C PRO A 117 -11.21 26.58 1.61
N THR A 118 -11.45 27.46 0.65
CA THR A 118 -10.51 27.71 -0.47
C THR A 118 -9.20 28.37 -0.01
N GLY A 119 -9.24 29.17 1.07
CA GLY A 119 -8.08 29.88 1.62
C GLY A 119 -7.16 29.03 2.50
N TRP A 120 -7.49 27.76 2.75
CA TRP A 120 -6.65 26.88 3.57
C TRP A 120 -5.43 26.39 2.81
N THR A 121 -4.41 25.92 3.55
CA THR A 121 -3.16 25.44 2.95
C THR A 121 -3.35 24.22 2.06
N THR A 122 -2.37 23.91 1.24
CA THR A 122 -2.36 22.68 0.42
C THR A 122 -2.34 21.44 1.31
N GLU A 123 -1.61 21.52 2.43
CA GLU A 123 -1.45 20.47 3.42
C GLU A 123 -2.78 20.16 4.12
N GLU A 124 -3.48 21.17 4.57
CA GLU A 124 -4.80 21.01 5.18
C GLU A 124 -5.81 20.43 4.22
N LYS A 125 -5.84 20.93 2.98
CA LYS A 125 -6.74 20.40 1.94
C LYS A 125 -6.48 18.96 1.64
N ALA A 126 -5.22 18.55 1.52
CA ALA A 126 -4.84 17.16 1.27
C ALA A 126 -5.28 16.22 2.41
N VAL A 127 -5.09 16.65 3.67
CA VAL A 127 -5.59 15.93 4.85
C VAL A 127 -7.11 15.82 4.83
N LEU A 128 -7.82 16.90 4.57
CA LEU A 128 -9.29 16.93 4.57
C LEU A 128 -9.88 16.06 3.45
N LEU A 129 -9.26 16.05 2.28
CA LEU A 129 -9.64 15.14 1.20
C LEU A 129 -9.45 13.67 1.61
N GLY A 130 -8.34 13.35 2.26
CA GLY A 130 -8.10 12.02 2.83
C GLY A 130 -9.14 11.65 3.90
N LEU A 131 -9.45 12.57 4.82
CA LEU A 131 -10.46 12.36 5.86
C LEU A 131 -11.88 12.20 5.29
N LYS A 132 -12.20 12.85 4.17
CA LYS A 132 -13.48 12.67 3.48
C LYS A 132 -13.55 11.31 2.77
N LYS A 133 -12.44 10.83 2.23
CA LYS A 133 -12.37 9.64 1.40
C LYS A 133 -12.14 8.38 2.22
N TYR A 134 -11.11 8.39 3.05
CA TYR A 134 -10.66 7.22 3.81
C TYR A 134 -11.01 7.30 5.30
N GLY A 135 -11.23 8.52 5.83
CA GLY A 135 -11.49 8.73 7.24
C GLY A 135 -10.27 8.58 8.13
N ALA A 136 -10.52 8.33 9.41
CA ALA A 136 -9.51 8.09 10.41
C ALA A 136 -9.95 7.00 11.39
N LEU A 137 -9.01 6.22 11.90
CA LEU A 137 -9.24 5.17 12.89
C LEU A 137 -8.89 5.69 14.29
N VAL A 138 -9.76 5.46 15.26
CA VAL A 138 -9.48 5.74 16.67
C VAL A 138 -8.38 4.80 17.12
N ALA A 139 -7.18 5.34 17.36
CA ALA A 139 -5.96 4.58 17.55
C ALA A 139 -5.39 4.72 18.96
N ASP A 140 -5.64 5.88 19.60
CA ASP A 140 -5.08 6.16 20.92
C ASP A 140 -5.93 7.13 21.72
N ASN A 141 -5.62 7.27 23.01
CA ASN A 141 -6.13 8.30 23.91
C ASN A 141 -5.10 9.40 24.13
N GLY A 142 -5.57 10.65 24.25
CA GLY A 142 -4.71 11.79 24.51
C GLY A 142 -5.52 13.03 24.87
N ASN A 143 -4.85 14.15 25.04
CA ASN A 143 -5.50 15.37 25.51
C ASN A 143 -6.38 16.04 24.45
N TYR A 144 -6.16 15.76 23.16
CA TYR A 144 -6.77 16.46 22.05
C TYR A 144 -7.35 15.48 21.03
N PHE A 145 -8.34 15.96 20.27
CA PHE A 145 -8.78 15.28 19.04
C PHE A 145 -7.78 15.65 17.94
N SER A 146 -6.88 14.74 17.61
CA SER A 146 -5.74 15.05 16.74
C SER A 146 -5.38 13.90 15.81
N ILE A 147 -4.85 14.24 14.65
CA ILE A 147 -4.15 13.34 13.73
C ILE A 147 -2.64 13.41 13.98
N SER A 148 -1.88 12.49 13.43
CA SER A 148 -0.43 12.49 13.55
C SER A 148 0.21 12.56 12.16
N VAL A 149 1.29 13.34 12.07
CA VAL A 149 2.10 13.50 10.86
C VAL A 149 3.50 12.93 11.08
N THR A 150 4.18 12.51 10.01
CA THR A 150 5.60 12.14 10.09
C THR A 150 6.45 13.38 10.34
N PRO A 151 7.50 13.32 11.16
CA PRO A 151 8.54 14.35 11.16
C PRO A 151 9.15 14.48 9.77
N ASP A 152 9.17 15.70 9.23
CA ASP A 152 9.76 16.00 7.92
C ASP A 152 10.11 17.48 7.87
N ASP A 153 11.36 17.81 7.52
CA ASP A 153 11.85 19.19 7.48
C ASP A 153 11.20 20.01 6.35
N ARG A 154 10.49 19.37 5.43
CA ARG A 154 9.76 20.01 4.33
C ARG A 154 8.43 20.62 4.77
N TRP A 155 7.91 20.28 5.97
CA TRP A 155 6.66 20.87 6.43
C TRP A 155 6.78 22.39 6.58
N PRO A 156 5.96 23.18 5.86
CA PRO A 156 5.89 24.63 6.11
C PRO A 156 5.44 24.91 7.54
N SER A 157 5.98 25.96 8.15
CA SER A 157 5.52 26.42 9.45
C SER A 157 4.02 26.75 9.41
N HIS A 158 3.28 26.33 10.43
CA HIS A 158 1.84 26.62 10.56
C HIS A 158 0.94 26.04 9.47
N CYS A 159 1.41 25.01 8.74
CA CYS A 159 0.67 24.45 7.61
C CYS A 159 -0.58 23.64 8.01
N PHE A 160 -0.85 23.42 9.30
CA PHE A 160 -2.00 22.66 9.82
C PHE A 160 -2.84 23.43 10.85
N ASP A 161 -2.62 24.73 11.02
CA ASP A 161 -3.23 25.52 12.12
C ASP A 161 -4.76 25.55 12.08
N HIS A 162 -5.34 25.65 10.88
CA HIS A 162 -6.80 25.72 10.72
C HIS A 162 -7.51 24.40 11.03
N LEU A 163 -6.81 23.25 10.98
CA LEU A 163 -7.41 21.94 11.31
C LEU A 163 -7.99 21.91 12.72
N THR A 164 -7.44 22.72 13.65
CA THR A 164 -7.93 22.84 15.03
C THR A 164 -9.34 23.42 15.13
N SER A 165 -9.82 24.11 14.09
CA SER A 165 -11.17 24.70 14.03
C SER A 165 -12.26 23.69 13.64
N ILE A 166 -11.90 22.48 13.23
CA ILE A 166 -12.86 21.47 12.76
C ILE A 166 -13.49 20.76 13.95
N SER A 167 -14.80 20.99 14.15
CA SER A 167 -15.57 20.30 15.19
C SER A 167 -15.72 18.80 14.88
N ALA A 168 -15.69 17.96 15.93
CA ALA A 168 -16.03 16.55 15.83
C ALA A 168 -17.43 16.29 15.26
N THR A 169 -18.35 17.25 15.35
CA THR A 169 -19.70 17.16 14.76
C THR A 169 -19.69 17.14 13.23
N ASN A 170 -18.58 17.54 12.60
CA ASN A 170 -18.39 17.42 11.16
C ASN A 170 -18.01 15.99 10.70
N PHE A 171 -17.77 15.11 11.65
CA PHE A 171 -17.49 13.71 11.36
C PHE A 171 -18.72 12.84 11.48
N GLU A 172 -18.71 11.72 10.78
CA GLU A 172 -19.67 10.62 10.89
C GLU A 172 -18.92 9.35 11.24
N VAL A 173 -19.61 8.41 11.88
CA VAL A 173 -19.05 7.10 12.25
C VAL A 173 -19.37 6.11 11.15
N LEU A 174 -18.36 5.43 10.61
CA LEU A 174 -18.55 4.35 9.67
C LEU A 174 -18.73 3.03 10.42
N GLN A 175 -19.63 2.19 9.92
CA GLN A 175 -19.79 0.84 10.44
C GLN A 175 -18.56 -0.01 10.09
N SER A 176 -17.98 -0.68 11.07
CA SER A 176 -16.96 -1.69 10.82
C SER A 176 -17.61 -2.94 10.23
N THR A 177 -17.05 -3.43 9.12
CA THR A 177 -17.56 -4.62 8.41
C THR A 177 -16.68 -5.87 8.64
N GLY A 178 -15.65 -5.75 9.48
CA GLY A 178 -14.70 -6.83 9.80
C GLY A 178 -13.64 -7.07 8.71
N PRO A 179 -12.79 -8.09 8.89
CA PRO A 179 -11.60 -8.31 8.05
C PRO A 179 -11.93 -8.66 6.60
N ASN A 180 -13.04 -9.34 6.36
CA ASN A 180 -13.39 -9.83 5.02
C ASN A 180 -14.14 -8.79 4.18
N GLY A 181 -14.72 -7.79 4.81
CA GLY A 181 -15.51 -6.76 4.13
C GLY A 181 -14.81 -5.41 4.04
N GLY A 182 -13.78 -5.19 4.85
CA GLY A 182 -13.14 -3.89 5.02
C GLY A 182 -14.08 -2.85 5.67
N PRO A 183 -13.59 -1.68 6.00
CA PRO A 183 -14.39 -0.61 6.59
C PRO A 183 -15.14 0.15 5.50
N ARG A 184 -16.34 -0.27 5.20
CA ARG A 184 -17.23 0.35 4.21
C ARG A 184 -18.66 0.42 4.73
N SER A 185 -19.45 1.30 4.15
CA SER A 185 -20.90 1.33 4.41
C SER A 185 -21.58 0.08 3.84
N PRO A 186 -22.60 -0.46 4.48
CA PRO A 186 -23.41 -1.52 3.87
C PRO A 186 -23.91 -1.12 2.49
N GLY A 187 -23.74 -2.01 1.49
CA GLY A 187 -24.12 -1.73 0.10
C GLY A 187 -23.07 -0.99 -0.74
N ALA A 188 -21.95 -0.56 -0.15
CA ALA A 188 -20.86 0.05 -0.90
C ALA A 188 -20.32 -0.89 -2.00
N PRO A 189 -19.81 -0.35 -3.12
CA PRO A 189 -19.12 -1.14 -4.13
C PRO A 189 -17.92 -1.90 -3.57
N VAL A 190 -17.52 -2.96 -4.26
CA VAL A 190 -16.27 -3.69 -4.02
C VAL A 190 -15.45 -3.61 -5.30
N ALA A 191 -14.24 -3.10 -5.20
CA ALA A 191 -13.26 -3.10 -6.29
C ALA A 191 -12.26 -4.24 -6.11
N ASN A 192 -11.83 -4.83 -7.24
CA ASN A 192 -10.72 -5.76 -7.33
C ASN A 192 -9.92 -5.41 -8.59
N ALA A 193 -8.68 -5.00 -8.43
CA ALA A 193 -7.79 -4.58 -9.51
C ALA A 193 -7.25 -5.76 -10.34
N GLY A 194 -7.39 -6.97 -9.83
CA GLY A 194 -6.78 -8.17 -10.41
C GLY A 194 -5.35 -8.43 -9.88
N PRO A 195 -4.68 -9.45 -10.39
CA PRO A 195 -3.37 -9.86 -9.93
C PRO A 195 -2.25 -8.93 -10.42
N ASP A 196 -1.15 -8.90 -9.68
CA ASP A 196 0.11 -8.30 -10.11
C ASP A 196 0.63 -8.92 -11.40
N GLN A 197 1.31 -8.13 -12.22
CA GLN A 197 1.76 -8.55 -13.55
C GLN A 197 3.18 -8.08 -13.82
N SER A 198 3.83 -8.79 -14.75
CA SER A 198 5.07 -8.34 -15.37
C SER A 198 4.85 -8.15 -16.87
N VAL A 199 5.35 -7.07 -17.43
CA VAL A 199 5.24 -6.76 -18.86
C VAL A 199 6.57 -6.25 -19.40
N THR A 200 6.87 -6.63 -20.65
CA THR A 200 8.04 -6.09 -21.34
C THR A 200 7.78 -4.65 -21.80
N PHE A 201 8.74 -3.75 -21.56
CA PHE A 201 8.65 -2.37 -21.98
C PHE A 201 8.38 -2.26 -23.49
N GLY A 202 7.43 -1.41 -23.82
CA GLY A 202 6.92 -1.26 -25.20
C GLY A 202 5.70 -2.14 -25.52
N LEU A 203 5.37 -3.11 -24.66
CA LEU A 203 4.11 -3.87 -24.73
C LEU A 203 3.05 -3.29 -23.79
N GLN A 204 1.80 -3.65 -24.03
CA GLN A 204 0.66 -3.26 -23.19
C GLN A 204 0.41 -4.29 -22.10
N ALA A 205 0.09 -3.83 -20.88
CA ALA A 205 -0.49 -4.66 -19.85
C ALA A 205 -2.01 -4.75 -20.02
N SER A 206 -2.58 -5.94 -19.90
CA SER A 206 -4.03 -6.14 -19.90
C SER A 206 -4.53 -6.11 -18.47
N LEU A 207 -5.29 -5.09 -18.10
CA LEU A 207 -5.90 -4.95 -16.79
C LEU A 207 -7.27 -5.64 -16.82
N SER A 208 -7.47 -6.56 -15.88
CA SER A 208 -8.71 -7.36 -15.74
C SER A 208 -9.33 -7.12 -14.37
N GLY A 209 -9.75 -5.88 -14.15
CA GLY A 209 -10.40 -5.49 -12.91
C GLY A 209 -11.84 -5.99 -12.84
N PHE A 210 -12.37 -6.04 -11.63
CA PHE A 210 -13.76 -6.39 -11.35
C PHE A 210 -14.35 -5.45 -10.31
N VAL A 211 -15.62 -5.05 -10.51
CA VAL A 211 -16.37 -4.25 -9.55
C VAL A 211 -17.73 -4.87 -9.34
N SER A 212 -18.08 -5.16 -8.07
CA SER A 212 -19.45 -5.54 -7.68
C SER A 212 -20.14 -4.39 -6.95
N PHE A 213 -21.44 -4.26 -7.15
CA PHE A 213 -22.28 -3.25 -6.51
C PHE A 213 -23.73 -3.76 -6.40
N SER A 214 -24.51 -3.17 -5.48
CA SER A 214 -25.86 -3.65 -5.20
C SER A 214 -26.96 -2.92 -5.99
N ASN A 215 -26.96 -1.59 -6.01
CA ASN A 215 -28.05 -0.81 -6.56
C ASN A 215 -27.62 0.21 -7.62
N THR A 216 -26.67 1.09 -7.28
CA THR A 216 -26.25 2.18 -8.15
C THR A 216 -24.94 1.81 -8.83
N PRO A 217 -24.87 1.83 -10.18
CA PRO A 217 -23.62 1.62 -10.90
C PRO A 217 -22.58 2.66 -10.48
N PRO A 218 -21.39 2.24 -9.99
CA PRO A 218 -20.36 3.17 -9.58
C PRO A 218 -19.64 3.78 -10.77
N VAL A 219 -19.12 4.97 -10.58
CA VAL A 219 -18.09 5.55 -11.45
C VAL A 219 -16.80 4.80 -11.22
N ILE A 220 -16.26 4.21 -12.30
CA ILE A 220 -15.02 3.44 -12.28
C ILE A 220 -13.88 4.34 -12.77
N SER A 221 -12.72 4.24 -12.12
CA SER A 221 -11.53 4.95 -12.57
C SER A 221 -10.26 4.18 -12.26
N TRP A 222 -9.44 3.97 -13.29
CA TRP A 222 -8.05 3.59 -13.13
C TRP A 222 -7.16 4.82 -13.04
N LYS A 223 -6.20 4.81 -12.14
CA LYS A 223 -5.14 5.82 -12.09
C LYS A 223 -3.78 5.19 -11.78
N LYS A 224 -2.71 5.87 -12.17
CA LYS A 224 -1.38 5.59 -11.64
C LYS A 224 -1.32 6.10 -10.20
N TYR A 225 -1.11 5.20 -9.24
CA TYR A 225 -0.87 5.56 -7.85
C TYR A 225 0.60 5.93 -7.64
N SER A 226 1.53 5.09 -8.13
CA SER A 226 2.97 5.34 -8.07
C SER A 226 3.70 4.74 -9.27
N GLY A 227 4.96 5.12 -9.45
CA GLY A 227 5.84 4.60 -10.50
C GLY A 227 6.60 5.70 -11.24
N PRO A 228 7.72 5.36 -11.91
CA PRO A 228 8.71 6.33 -12.37
C PRO A 228 8.28 7.16 -13.59
N GLY A 229 7.32 6.66 -14.39
CA GLY A 229 6.89 7.32 -15.62
C GLY A 229 5.40 7.59 -15.67
N THR A 230 4.90 8.01 -16.82
CA THR A 230 3.47 8.15 -17.10
C THR A 230 2.85 6.81 -17.48
N VAL A 231 1.55 6.66 -17.18
CA VAL A 231 0.73 5.53 -17.62
C VAL A 231 -0.41 6.07 -18.45
N THR A 232 -0.62 5.48 -19.62
CA THR A 232 -1.76 5.78 -20.49
C THR A 232 -2.69 4.58 -20.52
N PHE A 233 -3.93 4.80 -20.11
CA PHE A 233 -4.98 3.77 -20.16
C PHE A 233 -5.76 3.87 -21.47
N GLY A 234 -6.11 2.73 -22.06
CA GLY A 234 -6.99 2.69 -23.23
C GLY A 234 -8.37 3.28 -22.92
N ASN A 235 -8.95 2.89 -21.78
CA ASN A 235 -10.13 3.53 -21.20
C ASN A 235 -10.07 3.40 -19.68
N ALA A 236 -9.74 4.47 -19.00
CA ALA A 236 -9.62 4.47 -17.53
C ALA A 236 -10.97 4.28 -16.81
N ALA A 237 -12.10 4.47 -17.47
CA ALA A 237 -13.43 4.34 -16.89
C ALA A 237 -14.04 2.91 -17.03
N GLN A 238 -13.27 1.94 -17.51
CA GLN A 238 -13.68 0.55 -17.62
C GLN A 238 -12.84 -0.35 -16.72
N THR A 239 -13.46 -1.37 -16.12
CA THR A 239 -12.77 -2.36 -15.28
C THR A 239 -11.67 -3.09 -16.06
N ASN A 240 -11.98 -3.47 -17.30
CA ASN A 240 -11.04 -4.13 -18.21
C ASN A 240 -10.50 -3.11 -19.20
N THR A 241 -9.20 -2.89 -19.21
CA THR A 241 -8.53 -1.94 -20.09
C THR A 241 -7.09 -2.32 -20.33
N MET A 242 -6.44 -1.62 -21.26
CA MET A 242 -5.01 -1.76 -21.53
C MET A 242 -4.25 -0.61 -20.89
N ALA A 243 -3.04 -0.86 -20.43
CA ALA A 243 -2.13 0.18 -19.93
C ALA A 243 -0.79 0.14 -20.67
N THR A 244 -0.27 1.32 -21.02
CA THR A 244 1.07 1.52 -21.57
C THR A 244 1.89 2.40 -20.63
N PHE A 245 3.22 2.21 -20.65
CA PHE A 245 4.15 2.81 -19.71
C PHE A 245 5.24 3.56 -20.46
N SER A 246 5.59 4.75 -20.02
CA SER A 246 6.60 5.59 -20.69
C SER A 246 8.05 5.22 -20.34
N THR A 247 8.27 4.48 -19.26
CA THR A 247 9.60 4.02 -18.81
C THR A 247 9.51 2.65 -18.14
N PRO A 248 10.57 1.84 -18.12
CA PRO A 248 10.66 0.66 -17.25
C PRO A 248 10.63 1.03 -15.77
N GLY A 249 10.16 0.11 -14.94
CA GLY A 249 10.11 0.26 -13.48
C GLY A 249 8.90 -0.41 -12.86
N VAL A 250 8.73 -0.25 -11.57
CA VAL A 250 7.59 -0.79 -10.82
C VAL A 250 6.53 0.28 -10.69
N TYR A 251 5.32 -0.04 -11.10
CA TYR A 251 4.14 0.82 -11.04
C TYR A 251 3.08 0.21 -10.14
N THR A 252 2.41 1.04 -9.37
CA THR A 252 1.16 0.68 -8.71
C THR A 252 0.02 1.37 -9.46
N LEU A 253 -0.95 0.59 -9.92
CA LEU A 253 -2.17 1.09 -10.55
C LEU A 253 -3.35 0.83 -9.62
N GLU A 254 -4.18 1.84 -9.40
CA GLU A 254 -5.35 1.79 -8.52
C GLU A 254 -6.63 1.80 -9.34
N LEU A 255 -7.51 0.84 -9.05
CA LEU A 255 -8.90 0.81 -9.50
C LEU A 255 -9.80 1.39 -8.41
N SER A 256 -10.61 2.38 -8.74
CA SER A 256 -11.62 2.91 -7.84
C SER A 256 -13.03 2.67 -8.37
N ALA A 257 -13.99 2.52 -7.44
CA ALA A 257 -15.42 2.42 -7.71
C ALA A 257 -16.19 3.31 -6.72
N ASP A 258 -16.85 4.34 -7.21
CA ASP A 258 -17.57 5.35 -6.42
C ASP A 258 -19.02 5.47 -6.91
N ASP A 259 -19.99 5.11 -6.08
CA ASP A 259 -21.42 5.22 -6.39
C ASP A 259 -22.04 6.56 -5.94
N GLY A 260 -21.23 7.45 -5.39
CA GLY A 260 -21.66 8.76 -4.90
C GLY A 260 -22.50 8.74 -3.62
N ILE A 261 -22.79 7.55 -3.09
CA ILE A 261 -23.65 7.34 -1.90
C ILE A 261 -22.82 6.82 -0.74
N HIS A 262 -21.98 5.82 -1.01
CA HIS A 262 -21.16 5.12 -0.01
C HIS A 262 -19.70 5.58 -0.08
N THR A 263 -18.90 5.09 0.85
CA THR A 263 -17.44 5.25 0.75
C THR A 263 -16.95 4.55 -0.52
N ALA A 264 -16.23 5.27 -1.37
CA ALA A 264 -15.63 4.70 -2.57
C ALA A 264 -14.73 3.50 -2.24
N ALA A 265 -14.81 2.48 -3.06
CA ALA A 265 -13.97 1.29 -2.95
C ALA A 265 -12.70 1.47 -3.79
N TYR A 266 -11.59 0.91 -3.31
CA TYR A 266 -10.29 0.94 -3.97
C TYR A 266 -9.65 -0.43 -3.89
N ASP A 267 -8.91 -0.77 -4.93
CA ASP A 267 -7.95 -1.86 -4.93
C ASP A 267 -6.82 -1.52 -5.89
N ALA A 268 -5.66 -2.13 -5.70
CA ALA A 268 -4.49 -1.82 -6.49
C ALA A 268 -3.74 -3.09 -6.89
N LEU A 269 -3.07 -3.03 -8.04
CA LEU A 269 -2.15 -4.06 -8.50
C LEU A 269 -0.79 -3.44 -8.82
N VAL A 270 0.24 -4.27 -8.78
CA VAL A 270 1.61 -3.89 -9.15
C VAL A 270 1.92 -4.40 -10.55
N ILE A 271 2.40 -3.48 -11.41
CA ILE A 271 2.93 -3.82 -12.73
C ILE A 271 4.44 -3.61 -12.73
N THR A 272 5.18 -4.68 -12.98
CA THR A 272 6.62 -4.60 -13.16
C THR A 272 6.95 -4.53 -14.66
N VAL A 273 7.41 -3.35 -15.12
CA VAL A 273 7.77 -3.10 -16.52
C VAL A 273 9.27 -3.27 -16.67
N SER A 274 9.72 -4.25 -17.46
CA SER A 274 11.13 -4.54 -17.66
C SER A 274 11.54 -4.44 -19.13
N ASN A 275 12.80 -4.08 -19.39
CA ASN A 275 13.34 -4.17 -20.74
C ASN A 275 13.36 -5.64 -21.19
N ALA A 276 13.20 -5.86 -22.50
CA ALA A 276 13.38 -7.19 -23.11
C ALA A 276 14.77 -7.76 -22.76
N ILE A 277 14.84 -9.04 -22.49
CA ILE A 277 16.13 -9.70 -22.25
C ILE A 277 16.86 -9.84 -23.58
N SER A 278 18.08 -9.30 -23.64
CA SER A 278 19.02 -9.46 -24.75
C SER A 278 20.22 -10.27 -24.26
N LEU A 279 20.38 -11.48 -24.81
CA LEU A 279 21.40 -12.45 -24.40
C LEU A 279 22.58 -12.45 -25.38
N SER A 280 23.79 -12.38 -24.85
CA SER A 280 25.05 -12.65 -25.57
C SER A 280 25.68 -13.92 -25.01
N VAL A 281 26.21 -14.75 -25.90
CA VAL A 281 26.87 -16.01 -25.53
C VAL A 281 28.25 -16.05 -26.20
N VAL A 282 29.29 -16.27 -25.39
CA VAL A 282 30.68 -16.39 -25.84
C VAL A 282 31.25 -17.72 -25.36
N ARG A 283 31.82 -18.50 -26.26
CA ARG A 283 32.50 -19.71 -25.90
C ARG A 283 33.85 -19.41 -25.21
N ALA A 284 34.09 -20.02 -24.08
CA ALA A 284 35.33 -19.91 -23.32
C ALA A 284 35.81 -21.31 -22.90
N GLY A 285 36.64 -21.94 -23.73
CA GLY A 285 37.10 -23.30 -23.53
C GLY A 285 35.93 -24.32 -23.56
N THR A 286 35.70 -24.98 -22.43
CA THR A 286 34.61 -25.93 -22.22
C THR A 286 33.34 -25.31 -21.68
N ASN A 287 33.32 -23.99 -21.49
CA ASN A 287 32.18 -23.27 -20.95
C ASN A 287 31.56 -22.33 -22.01
N ALA A 288 30.27 -22.05 -21.86
CA ALA A 288 29.57 -20.93 -22.46
C ALA A 288 29.49 -19.82 -21.40
N ASN A 289 30.10 -18.67 -21.67
CA ASN A 289 29.94 -17.47 -20.86
C ASN A 289 28.76 -16.68 -21.43
N LEU A 290 27.75 -16.50 -20.60
CA LEU A 290 26.52 -15.81 -20.93
C LEU A 290 26.56 -14.44 -20.26
N SER A 291 26.11 -13.41 -20.96
CA SER A 291 25.81 -12.11 -20.39
C SER A 291 24.52 -11.59 -21.02
N TRP A 292 23.72 -10.90 -20.26
CA TRP A 292 22.46 -10.35 -20.75
C TRP A 292 22.12 -9.02 -20.12
N THR A 293 21.23 -8.29 -20.79
CA THR A 293 20.63 -7.05 -20.31
C THR A 293 19.11 -7.21 -20.30
N GLY A 294 18.42 -6.40 -19.51
CA GLY A 294 16.96 -6.47 -19.38
C GLY A 294 16.50 -7.61 -18.46
N GLY A 295 15.17 -7.78 -18.35
CA GLY A 295 14.54 -8.71 -17.42
C GLY A 295 14.66 -8.30 -15.95
N ILE A 296 14.09 -9.10 -15.06
CA ILE A 296 14.09 -8.91 -13.59
C ILE A 296 14.56 -10.20 -12.94
N PRO A 297 15.47 -10.15 -11.94
CA PRO A 297 15.90 -11.33 -11.21
C PRO A 297 14.78 -11.89 -10.28
N PRO A 298 14.82 -13.18 -9.93
CA PRO A 298 15.86 -14.13 -10.30
C PRO A 298 15.75 -14.58 -11.76
N PHE A 299 16.92 -14.81 -12.39
CA PHE A 299 17.02 -15.33 -13.74
C PHE A 299 17.26 -16.85 -13.70
N VAL A 300 16.58 -17.58 -14.57
CA VAL A 300 16.87 -19.00 -14.81
C VAL A 300 17.57 -19.13 -16.17
N VAL A 301 18.81 -19.58 -16.15
CA VAL A 301 19.54 -19.95 -17.34
C VAL A 301 19.10 -21.36 -17.76
N GLN A 302 18.56 -21.47 -18.96
CA GLN A 302 18.15 -22.77 -19.52
C GLN A 302 19.02 -23.13 -20.71
N GLN A 303 19.26 -24.42 -20.87
CA GLN A 303 20.04 -24.98 -21.99
C GLN A 303 19.32 -26.16 -22.66
N THR A 304 19.63 -26.36 -23.93
CA THR A 304 19.27 -27.57 -24.67
C THR A 304 20.34 -27.86 -25.70
N VAL A 305 20.55 -29.12 -26.01
CA VAL A 305 21.52 -29.57 -27.03
C VAL A 305 20.84 -30.07 -28.30
N THR A 306 19.52 -30.15 -28.30
CA THR A 306 18.75 -30.75 -29.39
C THR A 306 18.20 -29.75 -30.37
N SER A 307 17.48 -28.71 -29.88
CA SER A 307 16.75 -27.77 -30.73
C SER A 307 16.45 -26.48 -29.99
N PRO A 308 16.40 -25.32 -30.67
CA PRO A 308 15.94 -24.08 -30.05
C PRO A 308 14.47 -24.10 -29.59
N THR A 309 13.71 -25.12 -30.00
CA THR A 309 12.33 -25.32 -29.54
C THR A 309 12.23 -26.19 -28.28
N GLY A 310 13.37 -26.75 -27.80
CA GLY A 310 13.45 -27.57 -26.59
C GLY A 310 13.54 -29.09 -26.86
N PRO A 311 13.48 -29.93 -25.83
CA PRO A 311 13.21 -29.63 -24.43
C PRO A 311 14.32 -28.83 -23.76
N TRP A 312 13.92 -27.89 -22.88
CA TRP A 312 14.83 -27.04 -22.12
C TRP A 312 15.02 -27.59 -20.70
N SER A 313 16.26 -27.58 -20.22
CA SER A 313 16.61 -27.89 -18.83
C SER A 313 17.22 -26.69 -18.15
N ASP A 314 16.92 -26.54 -16.86
CA ASP A 314 17.50 -25.47 -16.03
C ASP A 314 18.97 -25.80 -15.76
N ALA A 315 19.86 -24.90 -16.13
CA ALA A 315 21.30 -25.02 -15.86
C ALA A 315 21.66 -24.42 -14.50
N LEU A 316 21.12 -23.23 -14.19
CA LEU A 316 21.29 -22.54 -12.91
C LEU A 316 20.27 -21.42 -12.74
N THR A 317 20.10 -20.97 -11.48
CA THR A 317 19.37 -19.75 -11.13
C THR A 317 20.32 -18.74 -10.54
N THR A 318 20.20 -17.44 -10.92
CA THR A 318 21.08 -16.36 -10.48
C THR A 318 20.34 -15.04 -10.39
N SER A 319 20.80 -14.14 -9.52
CA SER A 319 20.38 -12.73 -9.51
C SER A 319 21.27 -11.83 -10.36
N LEU A 320 22.40 -12.35 -10.85
CA LEU A 320 23.34 -11.61 -11.70
C LEU A 320 22.93 -11.71 -13.17
N GLN A 321 23.32 -10.71 -13.97
CA GLN A 321 23.09 -10.69 -15.43
C GLN A 321 24.25 -11.34 -16.20
N ASN A 322 24.92 -12.33 -15.62
CA ASN A 322 25.92 -13.14 -16.25
C ASN A 322 25.97 -14.54 -15.61
N ALA A 323 26.44 -15.51 -16.37
CA ALA A 323 26.65 -16.89 -15.91
C ALA A 323 27.70 -17.59 -16.78
N SER A 324 28.37 -18.60 -16.20
CA SER A 324 29.23 -19.51 -16.95
C SER A 324 28.64 -20.92 -16.82
N VAL A 325 28.28 -21.53 -17.93
CA VAL A 325 27.62 -22.85 -17.99
C VAL A 325 28.53 -23.84 -18.71
N PRO A 326 28.87 -24.99 -18.12
CA PRO A 326 29.64 -26.03 -18.80
C PRO A 326 28.91 -26.55 -20.07
N MET A 327 29.62 -26.65 -21.15
CA MET A 327 29.15 -27.26 -22.39
C MET A 327 29.52 -28.73 -22.42
N THR A 328 28.54 -29.59 -22.32
CA THR A 328 28.77 -31.05 -22.36
C THR A 328 28.92 -31.58 -23.77
N ASN A 329 28.57 -30.80 -24.80
CA ASN A 329 28.62 -31.15 -26.21
C ASN A 329 29.26 -30.02 -27.04
N THR A 330 29.54 -30.30 -28.30
CA THR A 330 30.17 -29.38 -29.27
C THR A 330 29.31 -28.15 -29.62
N GLY A 331 28.02 -28.18 -29.29
CA GLY A 331 27.06 -27.07 -29.47
C GLY A 331 25.86 -27.20 -28.55
N GLY A 332 25.13 -26.11 -28.42
CA GLY A 332 23.90 -26.03 -27.62
C GLY A 332 23.22 -24.66 -27.77
N TYR A 333 22.01 -24.58 -27.30
CA TYR A 333 21.21 -23.39 -27.25
C TYR A 333 21.00 -22.97 -25.81
N PHE A 334 20.97 -21.64 -25.60
CA PHE A 334 20.74 -21.05 -24.28
C PHE A 334 19.59 -20.05 -24.36
N ARG A 335 18.83 -19.95 -23.29
CA ARG A 335 17.87 -18.88 -23.08
C ARG A 335 17.86 -18.44 -21.63
N ILE A 336 17.42 -17.20 -21.40
CA ILE A 336 17.24 -16.65 -20.07
C ILE A 336 15.75 -16.46 -19.83
N LYS A 337 15.29 -16.93 -18.70
CA LYS A 337 13.96 -16.67 -18.17
C LYS A 337 14.14 -15.72 -16.98
N GLY A 338 13.54 -14.53 -17.04
CA GLY A 338 13.34 -13.64 -15.91
C GLY A 338 11.89 -13.72 -15.42
N GLN A 339 11.62 -13.13 -14.26
CA GLN A 339 10.24 -12.91 -13.81
C GLN A 339 9.61 -11.76 -14.55
#